data_a697ea9235026ffc3e3c64220127c85e
#
_entry.id   a697ea9235026ffc3e3c64220127c85e
#
_cell.length_a   1.000
_cell.length_b   1.000
_cell.length_c   1.000
_cell.angle_alpha   90.00
_cell.angle_beta   90.00
_cell.angle_gamma   90.00
#
_symmetry.space_group_name_H-M   'P 1'
#
loop_
_entity.id
_entity.type
_entity.pdbx_description
1 polymer ?
#
loop_
_entity_poly.entity_id
_entity_poly.type
_entity_poly.pdbx_seq_one_letter_code
_entity_poly.pdbx_strand_id
1 'polypeptide(L)'
;LQKHGNIHTFKADVTSKSDLAAAAEHVSQKSGYVNLVIANSGISGPTLRGLPSEPSLTEFRDHLQNWDVDEFNQTFAVNTTAVFSTLVAFLELLDKGNKAGNVEQKSQFIAVSSAGAFNRVPMAGFAYSGSKAATIHMVKQFATALVPHGIRSNALAPGCKLNPL
;
A
#
# COMPACT_ATOMS: atom_id res chain seq x y z
N LEU A 1 -18.64 3.26 13.34
CA LEU A 1 -18.70 2.54 12.06
C LEU A 1 -19.60 1.30 12.12
N GLN A 2 -19.62 0.53 13.22
CA GLN A 2 -20.43 -0.70 13.37
C GLN A 2 -21.97 -0.47 13.43
N LYS A 3 -22.44 0.76 13.57
CA LYS A 3 -23.88 1.08 13.69
C LYS A 3 -24.71 0.79 12.44
N HIS A 4 -24.10 0.51 11.29
CA HIS A 4 -24.79 0.39 10.01
C HIS A 4 -24.99 -1.05 9.51
N GLY A 5 -24.58 -2.07 10.27
CA GLY A 5 -24.84 -3.50 9.96
C GLY A 5 -24.12 -4.08 8.71
N ASN A 6 -23.52 -3.21 7.90
CA ASN A 6 -22.83 -3.54 6.64
C ASN A 6 -21.30 -3.39 6.72
N ILE A 7 -20.75 -3.18 7.93
CA ILE A 7 -19.31 -3.07 8.16
C ILE A 7 -18.86 -4.29 8.97
N HIS A 8 -17.93 -5.03 8.41
CA HIS A 8 -17.30 -6.18 9.04
C HIS A 8 -15.82 -5.88 9.29
N THR A 9 -15.32 -6.22 10.47
CA THR A 9 -13.91 -6.05 10.84
C THR A 9 -13.25 -7.40 10.94
N PHE A 10 -12.03 -7.49 10.42
CA PHE A 10 -11.17 -8.66 10.52
C PHE A 10 -9.75 -8.20 10.89
N LYS A 11 -9.15 -8.84 11.92
CA LYS A 11 -7.78 -8.54 12.32
C LYS A 11 -6.81 -9.37 11.49
N ALA A 12 -5.91 -8.72 10.78
CA ALA A 12 -4.88 -9.39 9.97
C ALA A 12 -3.59 -8.56 9.96
N ASP A 13 -2.45 -9.24 9.93
CA ASP A 13 -1.17 -8.65 9.58
C ASP A 13 -1.01 -8.70 8.05
N VAL A 14 -0.89 -7.54 7.42
CA VAL A 14 -0.76 -7.45 5.95
C VAL A 14 0.55 -8.03 5.43
N THR A 15 1.56 -8.23 6.28
CA THR A 15 2.82 -8.90 5.92
C THR A 15 2.74 -10.42 6.00
N SER A 16 1.68 -10.95 6.62
CA SER A 16 1.41 -12.39 6.73
C SER A 16 0.53 -12.89 5.59
N LYS A 17 1.08 -13.78 4.74
CA LYS A 17 0.30 -14.40 3.67
C LYS A 17 -0.88 -15.23 4.21
N SER A 18 -0.71 -15.89 5.35
CA SER A 18 -1.77 -16.68 5.99
C SER A 18 -2.92 -15.79 6.48
N ASP A 19 -2.61 -14.63 7.05
CA ASP A 19 -3.62 -13.68 7.51
C ASP A 19 -4.39 -13.08 6.34
N LEU A 20 -3.70 -12.73 5.24
CA LEU A 20 -4.33 -12.25 4.02
C LEU A 20 -5.23 -13.30 3.38
N ALA A 21 -4.80 -14.58 3.35
CA ALA A 21 -5.63 -15.68 2.87
C ALA A 21 -6.88 -15.88 3.74
N ALA A 22 -6.72 -15.83 5.06
CA ALA A 22 -7.84 -15.91 6.00
C ALA A 22 -8.81 -14.72 5.86
N ALA A 23 -8.29 -13.53 5.62
CA ALA A 23 -9.12 -12.35 5.35
C ALA A 23 -9.92 -12.50 4.04
N ALA A 24 -9.29 -12.98 2.97
CA ALA A 24 -9.97 -13.24 1.70
C ALA A 24 -11.03 -14.32 1.84
N GLU A 25 -10.75 -15.40 2.57
CA GLU A 25 -11.72 -16.46 2.86
C GLU A 25 -12.91 -15.92 3.68
N HIS A 26 -12.64 -15.12 4.71
CA HIS A 26 -13.71 -14.47 5.48
C HIS A 26 -14.63 -13.63 4.60
N VAL A 27 -14.08 -12.86 3.68
CA VAL A 27 -14.86 -12.06 2.72
C VAL A 27 -15.61 -12.96 1.74
N SER A 28 -14.99 -14.05 1.27
CA SER A 28 -15.63 -15.04 0.41
C SER A 28 -16.88 -15.63 1.04
N GLN A 29 -16.80 -16.00 2.33
CA GLN A 29 -17.93 -16.56 3.07
C GLN A 29 -19.06 -15.54 3.34
N LYS A 30 -18.71 -14.24 3.46
CA LYS A 30 -19.68 -13.18 3.77
C LYS A 30 -20.39 -12.62 2.54
N SER A 31 -19.67 -12.37 1.47
CA SER A 31 -20.19 -11.69 0.27
C SER A 31 -19.95 -12.47 -1.04
N GLY A 32 -19.06 -13.45 -1.05
CA GLY A 32 -18.73 -14.24 -2.22
C GLY A 32 -17.82 -13.54 -3.25
N TYR A 33 -17.73 -12.23 -3.25
CA TYR A 33 -16.97 -11.42 -4.20
C TYR A 33 -16.60 -10.05 -3.62
N VAL A 34 -15.72 -9.31 -4.34
CA VAL A 34 -15.45 -7.88 -4.10
C VAL A 34 -15.37 -7.12 -5.42
N ASN A 35 -15.82 -5.86 -5.44
CA ASN A 35 -15.67 -4.95 -6.58
C ASN A 35 -14.47 -4.00 -6.40
N LEU A 36 -14.02 -3.80 -5.15
CA LEU A 36 -12.92 -2.90 -4.83
C LEU A 36 -12.09 -3.46 -3.68
N VAL A 37 -10.77 -3.48 -3.88
CA VAL A 37 -9.79 -3.73 -2.81
C VAL A 37 -8.88 -2.51 -2.69
N ILE A 38 -8.69 -2.02 -1.47
CA ILE A 38 -7.80 -0.88 -1.19
C ILE A 38 -6.67 -1.34 -0.25
N ALA A 39 -5.45 -1.46 -0.77
CA ALA A 39 -4.26 -1.69 0.03
C ALA A 39 -3.79 -0.34 0.61
N ASN A 40 -4.20 -0.06 1.84
CA ASN A 40 -3.99 1.23 2.49
C ASN A 40 -2.89 1.22 3.55
N SER A 41 -2.58 0.07 4.15
CA SER A 41 -1.59 -0.05 5.23
C SER A 41 -0.22 0.49 4.81
N GLY A 42 0.45 1.18 5.74
CA GLY A 42 1.78 1.73 5.49
C GLY A 42 2.43 2.26 6.76
N ILE A 43 3.76 2.26 6.77
CA ILE A 43 4.61 2.78 7.84
C ILE A 43 5.67 3.72 7.27
N SER A 44 6.22 4.61 8.09
CA SER A 44 7.24 5.58 7.66
C SER A 44 8.65 5.00 7.62
N GLY A 45 9.02 4.14 8.58
CA GLY A 45 10.39 3.66 8.74
C GLY A 45 11.37 4.76 9.20
N PRO A 46 12.70 4.55 9.00
CA PRO A 46 13.72 5.49 9.41
C PRO A 46 13.65 6.80 8.62
N THR A 47 13.89 7.92 9.29
CA THR A 47 13.74 9.28 8.74
C THR A 47 14.99 10.13 8.97
N LEU A 48 15.05 11.29 8.31
CA LEU A 48 16.11 12.28 8.52
C LEU A 48 15.85 13.18 9.75
N ARG A 49 14.85 12.88 10.56
CA ARG A 49 14.56 13.67 11.78
C ARG A 49 15.75 13.62 12.72
N GLY A 50 16.14 14.78 13.23
CA GLY A 50 17.28 14.94 14.12
C GLY A 50 18.56 15.40 13.43
N LEU A 51 18.63 15.40 12.09
CA LEU A 51 19.70 16.09 11.40
C LEU A 51 19.56 17.62 11.49
N PRO A 52 20.67 18.38 11.59
CA PRO A 52 20.66 19.83 11.38
C PRO A 52 20.10 20.21 10.00
N SER A 53 19.69 21.47 9.83
CA SER A 53 19.22 21.99 8.54
C SER A 53 20.32 21.93 7.45
N GLU A 54 21.58 22.10 7.83
CA GLU A 54 22.76 22.04 6.97
C GLU A 54 23.79 21.09 7.60
N PRO A 55 23.60 19.77 7.50
CA PRO A 55 24.52 18.81 8.09
C PRO A 55 25.81 18.75 7.26
N SER A 56 26.95 18.61 7.93
CA SER A 56 28.18 18.18 7.27
C SER A 56 28.01 16.79 6.64
N LEU A 57 28.85 16.44 5.68
CA LEU A 57 28.82 15.12 5.07
C LEU A 57 29.02 14.01 6.11
N THR A 58 29.85 14.25 7.13
CA THR A 58 30.09 13.29 8.21
C THR A 58 28.84 13.07 9.06
N GLU A 59 28.18 14.14 9.50
CA GLU A 59 26.94 14.04 10.27
C GLU A 59 25.84 13.33 9.46
N PHE A 60 25.70 13.66 8.17
CA PHE A 60 24.75 13.01 7.29
C PHE A 60 25.03 11.50 7.15
N ARG A 61 26.30 11.12 6.88
CA ARG A 61 26.71 9.71 6.78
C ARG A 61 26.43 8.97 8.08
N ASP A 62 26.83 9.52 9.22
CA ASP A 62 26.73 8.84 10.51
C ASP A 62 25.26 8.68 10.92
N HIS A 63 24.40 9.67 10.60
CA HIS A 63 22.96 9.55 10.81
C HIS A 63 22.37 8.39 10.00
N LEU A 64 22.72 8.29 8.71
CA LEU A 64 22.22 7.20 7.85
C LEU A 64 22.79 5.82 8.26
N GLN A 65 24.05 5.76 8.70
CA GLN A 65 24.69 4.53 9.12
C GLN A 65 24.09 3.96 10.42
N ASN A 66 23.50 4.82 11.26
CA ASN A 66 22.80 4.42 12.48
C ASN A 66 21.38 3.93 12.23
N TRP A 67 20.89 3.95 11.00
CA TRP A 67 19.58 3.38 10.69
C TRP A 67 19.56 1.87 10.84
N ASP A 68 18.51 1.36 11.47
CA ASP A 68 18.26 -0.07 11.55
C ASP A 68 17.85 -0.61 10.16
N VAL A 69 18.61 -1.59 9.66
CA VAL A 69 18.35 -2.26 8.38
C VAL A 69 17.03 -3.04 8.42
N ASP A 70 16.67 -3.61 9.56
CA ASP A 70 15.42 -4.34 9.71
C ASP A 70 14.22 -3.39 9.65
N GLU A 71 14.32 -2.20 10.25
CA GLU A 71 13.29 -1.14 10.10
C GLU A 71 13.18 -0.67 8.64
N PHE A 72 14.30 -0.53 7.94
CA PHE A 72 14.33 -0.19 6.52
C PHE A 72 13.62 -1.27 5.69
N ASN A 73 13.96 -2.54 5.90
CA ASN A 73 13.36 -3.69 5.23
C ASN A 73 11.88 -3.84 5.57
N GLN A 74 11.49 -3.63 6.83
CA GLN A 74 10.10 -3.68 7.28
C GLN A 74 9.25 -2.61 6.56
N THR A 75 9.83 -1.44 6.28
CA THR A 75 9.15 -0.39 5.49
C THR A 75 8.77 -0.90 4.09
N PHE A 76 9.67 -1.60 3.41
CA PHE A 76 9.37 -2.22 2.12
C PHE A 76 8.40 -3.41 2.25
N ALA A 77 8.56 -4.22 3.30
CA ALA A 77 7.66 -5.34 3.56
C ALA A 77 6.20 -4.88 3.66
N VAL A 78 5.93 -3.82 4.43
CA VAL A 78 4.58 -3.28 4.63
C VAL A 78 4.11 -2.46 3.41
N ASN A 79 4.94 -1.50 2.95
CA ASN A 79 4.49 -0.52 1.96
C ASN A 79 4.46 -1.06 0.52
N THR A 80 5.21 -2.14 0.23
CA THR A 80 5.38 -2.66 -1.13
C THR A 80 4.98 -4.14 -1.21
N THR A 81 5.66 -5.03 -0.47
CA THR A 81 5.42 -6.48 -0.57
C THR A 81 4.00 -6.85 -0.13
N ALA A 82 3.50 -6.24 0.96
CA ALA A 82 2.14 -6.47 1.44
C ALA A 82 1.08 -6.00 0.43
N VAL A 83 1.35 -4.93 -0.33
CA VAL A 83 0.46 -4.47 -1.41
C VAL A 83 0.33 -5.54 -2.49
N PHE A 84 1.47 -6.15 -2.92
CA PHE A 84 1.47 -7.29 -3.83
C PHE A 84 0.67 -8.47 -3.27
N SER A 85 0.98 -8.87 -2.03
CA SER A 85 0.33 -10.03 -1.38
C SER A 85 -1.18 -9.80 -1.19
N THR A 86 -1.59 -8.58 -0.89
CA THR A 86 -3.01 -8.22 -0.79
C THR A 86 -3.72 -8.38 -2.13
N LEU A 87 -3.15 -7.88 -3.24
CA LEU A 87 -3.75 -8.09 -4.55
C LEU A 87 -3.92 -9.59 -4.85
N VAL A 88 -2.84 -10.37 -4.67
CA VAL A 88 -2.86 -11.81 -4.96
C VAL A 88 -3.92 -12.54 -4.14
N ALA A 89 -4.05 -12.24 -2.85
CA ALA A 89 -5.03 -12.87 -1.97
C ALA A 89 -6.50 -12.59 -2.39
N PHE A 90 -6.77 -11.41 -2.96
CA PHE A 90 -8.12 -10.99 -3.34
C PHE A 90 -8.41 -11.08 -4.84
N LEU A 91 -7.48 -11.59 -5.65
CA LEU A 91 -7.58 -11.57 -7.12
C LEU A 91 -8.81 -12.32 -7.64
N GLU A 92 -9.07 -13.52 -7.11
CA GLU A 92 -10.24 -14.30 -7.50
C GLU A 92 -11.56 -13.65 -7.08
N LEU A 93 -11.57 -12.97 -5.94
CA LEU A 93 -12.77 -12.26 -5.48
C LEU A 93 -13.07 -11.02 -6.32
N LEU A 94 -12.05 -10.36 -6.86
CA LEU A 94 -12.19 -9.27 -7.84
C LEU A 94 -12.76 -9.79 -9.17
N ASP A 95 -12.30 -10.94 -9.65
CA ASP A 95 -12.86 -11.60 -10.84
C ASP A 95 -14.32 -12.01 -10.63
N LYS A 96 -14.64 -12.59 -9.47
CA LYS A 96 -16.03 -12.90 -9.09
C LYS A 96 -16.88 -11.62 -9.03
N GLY A 97 -16.33 -10.48 -8.59
CA GLY A 97 -17.00 -9.19 -8.63
C GLY A 97 -17.37 -8.74 -10.04
N ASN A 98 -16.48 -8.95 -11.02
CA ASN A 98 -16.78 -8.70 -12.43
C ASN A 98 -17.91 -9.60 -12.95
N LYS A 99 -17.94 -10.86 -12.53
CA LYS A 99 -18.93 -11.85 -12.95
C LYS A 99 -20.30 -11.62 -12.28
N ALA A 100 -20.32 -11.07 -11.09
CA ALA A 100 -21.56 -10.74 -10.36
C ALA A 100 -22.40 -9.68 -11.06
N GLY A 101 -21.77 -8.75 -11.81
CA GLY A 101 -22.44 -7.75 -12.61
C GLY A 101 -23.34 -6.78 -11.81
N ASN A 102 -23.11 -6.66 -10.51
CA ASN A 102 -23.93 -5.85 -9.60
C ASN A 102 -23.62 -4.35 -9.66
N VAL A 103 -22.53 -3.99 -10.31
CA VAL A 103 -22.13 -2.61 -10.63
C VAL A 103 -21.65 -2.54 -12.08
N GLU A 104 -21.80 -1.40 -12.71
CA GLU A 104 -21.41 -1.16 -14.11
C GLU A 104 -19.87 -1.20 -14.27
N GLN A 105 -19.15 -0.68 -13.28
CA GLN A 105 -17.71 -0.54 -13.31
C GLN A 105 -17.03 -1.91 -13.08
N LYS A 106 -15.97 -2.17 -13.84
CA LYS A 106 -15.11 -3.32 -13.61
C LYS A 106 -14.42 -3.25 -12.25
N SER A 107 -14.22 -4.39 -11.63
CA SER A 107 -13.56 -4.52 -10.34
C SER A 107 -12.17 -3.84 -10.34
N GLN A 108 -11.76 -3.32 -9.19
CA GLN A 108 -10.59 -2.48 -9.09
C GLN A 108 -9.74 -2.81 -7.86
N PHE A 109 -8.44 -2.79 -8.05
CA PHE A 109 -7.44 -2.72 -7.00
C PHE A 109 -6.89 -1.30 -6.90
N ILE A 110 -6.80 -0.76 -5.69
CA ILE A 110 -6.19 0.55 -5.40
C ILE A 110 -5.11 0.36 -4.35
N ALA A 111 -3.89 0.85 -4.63
CA ALA A 111 -2.84 0.97 -3.63
C ALA A 111 -2.68 2.42 -3.18
N VAL A 112 -2.53 2.63 -1.87
CA VAL A 112 -2.23 3.95 -1.33
C VAL A 112 -0.71 4.14 -1.28
N SER A 113 -0.22 4.93 -2.23
CA SER A 113 1.16 5.40 -2.30
C SER A 113 1.31 6.74 -1.56
N SER A 114 2.08 7.67 -2.09
CA SER A 114 2.33 8.99 -1.52
C SER A 114 2.87 9.94 -2.59
N ALA A 115 2.67 11.24 -2.43
CA ALA A 115 3.42 12.25 -3.16
C ALA A 115 4.94 12.12 -2.92
N GLY A 116 5.35 11.55 -1.77
CA GLY A 116 6.75 11.19 -1.48
C GLY A 116 7.39 10.24 -2.49
N ALA A 117 6.58 9.47 -3.24
CA ALA A 117 7.07 8.62 -4.33
C ALA A 117 7.69 9.40 -5.50
N PHE A 118 7.35 10.68 -5.64
CA PHE A 118 7.78 11.54 -6.73
C PHE A 118 8.72 12.66 -6.27
N ASN A 119 8.79 12.92 -4.96
CA ASN A 119 9.60 13.99 -4.41
C ASN A 119 11.08 13.63 -4.47
N ARG A 120 11.92 14.64 -4.79
CA ARG A 120 13.38 14.51 -4.74
C ARG A 120 13.94 14.78 -3.34
N VAL A 121 13.19 15.49 -2.50
CA VAL A 121 13.57 15.74 -1.10
C VAL A 121 13.00 14.61 -0.24
N PRO A 122 13.82 13.84 0.48
CA PRO A 122 13.39 12.67 1.24
C PRO A 122 12.82 13.06 2.61
N MET A 123 11.76 13.89 2.64
CA MET A 123 11.13 14.40 3.88
C MET A 123 10.71 13.28 4.85
N ALA A 124 10.21 12.17 4.32
CA ALA A 124 9.77 11.02 5.10
C ALA A 124 10.83 9.89 5.17
N GLY A 125 12.06 10.18 4.75
CA GLY A 125 13.15 9.20 4.67
C GLY A 125 13.21 8.44 3.35
N PHE A 126 14.37 7.82 3.10
CA PHE A 126 14.65 7.11 1.84
C PHE A 126 13.84 5.82 1.72
N ALA A 127 13.71 5.05 2.83
CA ALA A 127 12.94 3.81 2.85
C ALA A 127 11.49 4.05 2.46
N TYR A 128 10.84 5.04 3.08
CA TYR A 128 9.46 5.40 2.78
C TYR A 128 9.26 5.80 1.32
N SER A 129 10.02 6.79 0.87
CA SER A 129 9.90 7.32 -0.50
C SER A 129 10.19 6.26 -1.54
N GLY A 130 11.25 5.46 -1.34
CA GLY A 130 11.61 4.34 -2.20
C GLY A 130 10.51 3.26 -2.25
N SER A 131 9.96 2.87 -1.10
CA SER A 131 8.88 1.87 -1.04
C SER A 131 7.59 2.35 -1.73
N LYS A 132 7.25 3.64 -1.58
CA LYS A 132 6.07 4.23 -2.23
C LYS A 132 6.27 4.41 -3.74
N ALA A 133 7.49 4.68 -4.21
CA ALA A 133 7.84 4.70 -5.63
C ALA A 133 7.76 3.28 -6.24
N ALA A 134 8.29 2.27 -5.54
CA ALA A 134 8.17 0.87 -5.95
C ALA A 134 6.70 0.44 -6.06
N THR A 135 5.84 0.85 -5.14
CA THR A 135 4.40 0.61 -5.18
C THR A 135 3.75 1.22 -6.42
N ILE A 136 4.08 2.46 -6.79
CA ILE A 136 3.58 3.09 -8.02
C ILE A 136 3.97 2.29 -9.26
N HIS A 137 5.23 1.86 -9.33
CA HIS A 137 5.70 1.08 -10.48
C HIS A 137 4.98 -0.27 -10.58
N MET A 138 4.85 -0.98 -9.47
CA MET A 138 4.14 -2.27 -9.38
C MET A 138 2.67 -2.15 -9.79
N VAL A 139 1.97 -1.10 -9.36
CA VAL A 139 0.58 -0.85 -9.74
C VAL A 139 0.43 -0.65 -11.25
N LYS A 140 1.39 0.02 -11.91
CA LYS A 140 1.43 0.14 -13.38
C LYS A 140 1.59 -1.22 -14.06
N GLN A 141 2.45 -2.08 -13.52
CA GLN A 141 2.61 -3.45 -14.03
C GLN A 141 1.31 -4.25 -13.87
N PHE A 142 0.63 -4.16 -12.72
CA PHE A 142 -0.68 -4.78 -12.53
C PHE A 142 -1.74 -4.25 -13.48
N ALA A 143 -1.75 -2.93 -13.75
CA ALA A 143 -2.67 -2.32 -14.70
C ALA A 143 -2.52 -2.91 -16.11
N THR A 144 -1.32 -3.34 -16.48
CA THR A 144 -1.05 -4.04 -17.75
C THR A 144 -1.39 -5.53 -17.67
N ALA A 145 -0.91 -6.22 -16.63
CA ALA A 145 -1.04 -7.67 -16.51
C ALA A 145 -2.49 -8.13 -16.30
N LEU A 146 -3.34 -7.29 -15.70
CA LEU A 146 -4.73 -7.63 -15.37
C LEU A 146 -5.75 -7.22 -16.44
N VAL A 147 -5.31 -6.62 -17.55
CA VAL A 147 -6.19 -6.27 -18.69
C VAL A 147 -7.01 -7.47 -19.18
N PRO A 148 -6.42 -8.69 -19.43
CA PRO A 148 -7.19 -9.84 -19.89
C PRO A 148 -8.28 -10.30 -18.93
N HIS A 149 -8.18 -9.94 -17.64
CA HIS A 149 -9.13 -10.29 -16.59
C HIS A 149 -10.16 -9.18 -16.31
N GLY A 150 -10.05 -8.04 -17.00
CA GLY A 150 -10.93 -6.89 -16.78
C GLY A 150 -10.82 -6.31 -15.38
N ILE A 151 -9.69 -6.45 -14.70
CA ILE A 151 -9.45 -5.91 -13.36
C ILE A 151 -8.58 -4.66 -13.51
N ARG A 152 -9.06 -3.54 -12.99
CA ARG A 152 -8.34 -2.26 -13.02
C ARG A 152 -7.38 -2.16 -11.83
N SER A 153 -6.23 -1.55 -12.05
CA SER A 153 -5.25 -1.26 -10.99
C SER A 153 -4.86 0.21 -11.02
N ASN A 154 -4.99 0.89 -9.89
CA ASN A 154 -4.67 2.30 -9.74
C ASN A 154 -3.97 2.58 -8.40
N ALA A 155 -3.31 3.74 -8.30
CA ALA A 155 -2.72 4.22 -7.08
C ALA A 155 -3.27 5.59 -6.69
N LEU A 156 -3.43 5.80 -5.40
CA LEU A 156 -3.62 7.12 -4.82
C LEU A 156 -2.27 7.60 -4.28
N ALA A 157 -1.91 8.84 -4.56
CA ALA A 157 -0.66 9.45 -4.09
C ALA A 157 -0.96 10.72 -3.26
N PRO A 158 -1.50 10.58 -2.04
CA PRO A 158 -1.80 11.71 -1.19
C PRO A 158 -0.54 12.52 -0.89
N GLY A 159 -0.68 13.85 -0.86
CA GLY A 159 0.33 14.78 -0.37
C GLY A 159 0.00 15.25 1.05
N CYS A 160 0.98 15.87 1.72
CA CYS A 160 0.71 16.61 2.93
C CYS A 160 -0.09 17.87 2.60
N LYS A 161 -1.20 18.08 3.26
CA LYS A 161 -1.87 19.36 3.24
C LYS A 161 -1.01 20.33 4.07
N LEU A 162 -0.30 21.22 3.42
CA LEU A 162 0.27 22.38 4.12
C LEU A 162 -0.91 23.22 4.59
N ASN A 163 -1.17 23.26 5.90
CA ASN A 163 -2.06 24.28 6.42
C ASN A 163 -1.41 25.62 6.08
N PRO A 164 -2.13 26.56 5.45
CA PRO A 164 -1.61 27.92 5.34
C PRO A 164 -1.34 28.43 6.75
N LEU A 165 -0.12 28.94 6.97
CA LEU A 165 0.29 29.64 8.18
C LEU A 165 -0.58 30.86 8.39
#